data_575d3799bb27d9cad82ad5866f82870b
#
_entry.id   575d3799bb27d9cad82ad5866f82870b
#
_cell.length_a   1.000
_cell.length_b   1.000
_cell.length_c   1.000
_cell.angle_alpha   90.00
_cell.angle_beta   90.00
_cell.angle_gamma   90.00
#
_symmetry.space_group_name_H-M   'P 1'
#
loop_
_entity.id
_entity.type
_entity.pdbx_description
1 polymer ?
#
loop_
_entity_poly.entity_id
_entity_poly.type
_entity_poly.pdbx_seq_one_letter_code
_entity_poly.pdbx_strand_id
1 'polypeptide(L)'
;MKKILTIMAMALLAVSTLSGQELTNFAMGGRGPRIVSPEVKDGKVTFRLAANYATRVQLSGNWMANPWTGTEEMVKGEGGVWEITIDAPEPEIYTYNFIVDGVSVNDPLNDKVQRDGTRYLNMLFIPGERSENYYEATQHGSVTYRWYDSPSLGISRRMTVYTPYGYEKNPKAKYPVLYLLHGGGGDEEAWTSMGRAAQILDNLIEKGLAKPMIVVMPNGNPNQRAANTLGLETVEMDRNDPKWQNAYVNSLVKEIIPFIDKEYRTVAKADGRAIAGLSMGGGHTTSATILYPGTFSYICPLSCGIRESEELDNQLLGIKKAGYKLYWIGVGKEDNMAYQGSLVLDKHLTDLGMPHTLYVSDDAHVWKNWRLYLNTFAQLLFK
;
A
#
# COMPACT_ATOMS: atom_id res chain seq x y z
N MET A 1 -36.99 56.33 11.02
CA MET A 1 -37.43 55.10 10.33
C MET A 1 -36.76 54.90 8.97
N LYS A 2 -36.71 55.87 8.03
CA LYS A 2 -36.05 55.69 6.71
C LYS A 2 -34.55 55.32 6.79
N LYS A 3 -33.76 55.91 7.72
CA LYS A 3 -32.33 55.58 7.90
C LYS A 3 -32.08 54.16 8.44
N ILE A 4 -32.96 53.65 9.26
CA ILE A 4 -32.85 52.29 9.82
C ILE A 4 -33.18 51.23 8.74
N LEU A 5 -34.17 51.51 7.88
CA LEU A 5 -34.48 50.62 6.74
C LEU A 5 -33.34 50.58 5.71
N THR A 6 -32.63 51.70 5.48
CA THR A 6 -31.49 51.74 4.55
C THR A 6 -30.28 50.93 5.09
N ILE A 7 -30.02 50.98 6.40
CA ILE A 7 -28.95 50.22 7.04
C ILE A 7 -29.29 48.71 7.04
N MET A 8 -30.55 48.35 7.29
CA MET A 8 -30.99 46.95 7.20
C MET A 8 -30.94 46.41 5.76
N ALA A 9 -31.29 47.23 4.76
CA ALA A 9 -31.18 46.82 3.36
C ALA A 9 -29.72 46.66 2.91
N MET A 10 -28.79 47.50 3.35
CA MET A 10 -27.37 47.36 3.09
C MET A 10 -26.76 46.15 3.85
N ALA A 11 -27.21 45.84 5.07
CA ALA A 11 -26.78 44.64 5.80
C ALA A 11 -27.31 43.36 5.15
N LEU A 12 -28.54 43.35 4.61
CA LEU A 12 -29.05 42.22 3.86
C LEU A 12 -28.34 42.00 2.50
N LEU A 13 -27.94 43.08 1.81
CA LEU A 13 -27.14 43.00 0.59
C LEU A 13 -25.69 42.54 0.87
N ALA A 14 -25.12 42.89 2.03
CA ALA A 14 -23.78 42.40 2.43
C ALA A 14 -23.77 40.92 2.84
N VAL A 15 -24.88 40.38 3.35
CA VAL A 15 -25.01 38.94 3.70
C VAL A 15 -25.21 38.07 2.46
N SER A 16 -25.74 38.61 1.35
CA SER A 16 -25.95 37.81 0.12
C SER A 16 -24.68 37.62 -0.74
N THR A 17 -23.54 38.20 -0.34
CA THR A 17 -22.26 38.03 -1.07
C THR A 17 -21.24 37.17 -0.35
N LEU A 18 -21.57 36.62 0.81
CA LEU A 18 -20.78 35.63 1.50
C LEU A 18 -21.22 34.19 1.08
N SER A 19 -21.21 33.92 -0.22
CA SER A 19 -21.18 32.52 -0.67
C SER A 19 -19.77 31.99 -0.40
N GLY A 20 -19.66 31.08 0.57
CA GLY A 20 -18.45 30.34 0.77
C GLY A 20 -18.06 29.62 -0.51
N GLN A 21 -16.79 29.36 -0.68
CA GLN A 21 -16.30 28.55 -1.80
C GLN A 21 -16.87 27.15 -1.66
N GLU A 22 -17.77 26.76 -2.56
CA GLU A 22 -18.16 25.35 -2.71
C GLU A 22 -17.25 24.70 -3.73
N LEU A 23 -16.47 23.73 -3.29
CA LEU A 23 -15.87 22.73 -4.16
C LEU A 23 -16.99 21.77 -4.55
N THR A 24 -17.69 22.08 -5.63
CA THR A 24 -18.89 21.35 -6.04
C THR A 24 -18.55 19.97 -6.61
N ASN A 25 -18.53 18.96 -5.74
CA ASN A 25 -18.56 17.55 -6.13
C ASN A 25 -19.94 17.12 -6.66
N PHE A 26 -20.97 17.88 -6.33
CA PHE A 26 -22.35 17.55 -6.63
C PHE A 26 -22.95 18.58 -7.59
N ALA A 27 -22.33 18.78 -8.75
CA ALA A 27 -23.01 19.47 -9.84
C ALA A 27 -24.12 18.58 -10.38
N MET A 28 -25.23 18.47 -9.66
CA MET A 28 -26.45 17.91 -10.20
C MET A 28 -26.95 18.82 -11.31
N GLY A 29 -26.59 18.49 -12.56
CA GLY A 29 -27.20 19.07 -13.73
C GLY A 29 -26.57 20.37 -14.28
N GLY A 30 -25.30 20.62 -14.07
CA GLY A 30 -24.59 21.72 -14.75
C GLY A 30 -24.58 21.52 -16.26
N ARG A 31 -25.17 22.49 -17.01
CA ARG A 31 -25.17 22.52 -18.49
C ARG A 31 -23.85 23.05 -19.08
N GLY A 32 -22.77 23.12 -18.28
CA GLY A 32 -21.44 23.53 -18.74
C GLY A 32 -20.62 22.38 -19.33
N PRO A 33 -19.52 22.66 -20.03
CA PRO A 33 -18.59 21.63 -20.48
C PRO A 33 -18.08 20.85 -19.29
N ARG A 34 -18.02 19.51 -19.44
CA ARG A 34 -17.52 18.61 -18.38
C ARG A 34 -16.02 18.86 -18.19
N ILE A 35 -15.65 19.34 -17.01
CA ILE A 35 -14.25 19.43 -16.61
C ILE A 35 -13.75 18.01 -16.30
N VAL A 36 -12.60 17.63 -16.84
CA VAL A 36 -11.93 16.35 -16.59
C VAL A 36 -10.62 16.62 -15.88
N SER A 37 -10.39 15.92 -14.78
CA SER A 37 -9.14 15.98 -14.00
C SER A 37 -8.91 14.63 -13.31
N PRO A 38 -7.70 14.05 -13.35
CA PRO A 38 -6.63 14.39 -14.28
C PRO A 38 -6.95 13.87 -15.70
N GLU A 39 -6.47 14.57 -16.71
CA GLU A 39 -6.54 14.11 -18.11
C GLU A 39 -5.15 13.71 -18.59
N VAL A 40 -4.94 12.41 -18.88
CA VAL A 40 -3.69 11.87 -19.42
C VAL A 40 -3.82 11.72 -20.92
N LYS A 41 -3.06 12.51 -21.68
CA LYS A 41 -3.13 12.51 -23.14
C LYS A 41 -1.82 12.98 -23.77
N ASP A 42 -1.39 12.31 -24.83
CA ASP A 42 -0.24 12.69 -25.67
C ASP A 42 1.05 12.97 -24.88
N GLY A 43 1.34 12.12 -23.86
CA GLY A 43 2.53 12.25 -23.02
C GLY A 43 2.46 13.40 -22.01
N LYS A 44 1.28 13.95 -21.77
CA LYS A 44 1.04 15.02 -20.81
C LYS A 44 -0.09 14.67 -19.84
N VAL A 45 -0.07 15.33 -18.69
CA VAL A 45 -1.16 15.27 -17.69
C VAL A 45 -1.66 16.68 -17.42
N THR A 46 -2.95 16.86 -17.60
CA THR A 46 -3.61 18.15 -17.29
C THR A 46 -4.50 17.96 -16.06
N PHE A 47 -4.27 18.77 -15.05
CA PHE A 47 -5.07 18.83 -13.83
C PHE A 47 -5.93 20.09 -13.86
N ARG A 48 -7.19 19.98 -13.42
CA ARG A 48 -8.15 21.08 -13.40
C ARG A 48 -8.93 21.10 -12.09
N LEU A 49 -9.16 22.29 -11.55
CA LEU A 49 -9.96 22.50 -10.36
C LEU A 49 -10.85 23.73 -10.51
N ALA A 50 -12.16 23.57 -10.40
CA ALA A 50 -13.07 24.71 -10.32
C ALA A 50 -13.03 25.28 -8.90
N ALA A 51 -12.43 26.46 -8.74
CA ALA A 51 -12.29 27.17 -7.47
C ALA A 51 -12.36 28.68 -7.68
N ASN A 52 -13.59 29.18 -7.92
CA ASN A 52 -13.86 30.56 -8.36
C ASN A 52 -13.30 31.61 -7.40
N TYR A 53 -13.36 31.36 -6.10
CA TYR A 53 -13.00 32.33 -5.06
C TYR A 53 -11.58 32.12 -4.53
N ALA A 54 -10.89 31.03 -4.94
CA ALA A 54 -9.51 30.83 -4.57
C ALA A 54 -8.60 31.94 -5.08
N THR A 55 -7.64 32.34 -4.26
CA THR A 55 -6.61 33.33 -4.61
C THR A 55 -5.34 32.65 -5.10
N ARG A 56 -5.11 31.39 -4.69
CA ARG A 56 -3.98 30.58 -5.05
C ARG A 56 -4.36 29.11 -5.08
N VAL A 57 -3.97 28.40 -6.13
CA VAL A 57 -4.10 26.94 -6.22
C VAL A 57 -2.78 26.36 -6.69
N GLN A 58 -2.34 25.30 -6.00
CA GLN A 58 -1.12 24.57 -6.33
C GLN A 58 -1.44 23.09 -6.48
N LEU A 59 -0.70 22.43 -7.36
CA LEU A 59 -0.64 20.97 -7.46
C LEU A 59 0.49 20.46 -6.58
N SER A 60 0.26 19.38 -5.83
CA SER A 60 1.30 18.61 -5.13
C SER A 60 1.20 17.15 -5.52
N GLY A 61 2.31 16.52 -5.88
CA GLY A 61 2.35 15.13 -6.31
C GLY A 61 3.66 14.45 -5.96
N ASN A 62 3.60 13.13 -5.68
CA ASN A 62 4.76 12.36 -5.24
C ASN A 62 5.75 11.99 -6.35
N TRP A 63 5.55 12.45 -7.59
CA TRP A 63 6.53 12.41 -8.68
C TRP A 63 7.49 13.59 -8.67
N MET A 64 7.21 14.63 -7.88
CA MET A 64 8.03 15.84 -7.81
C MET A 64 9.38 15.54 -7.14
N ALA A 65 10.39 16.34 -7.44
CA ALA A 65 11.74 16.18 -6.86
C ALA A 65 11.74 16.18 -5.32
N ASN A 66 10.80 16.90 -4.71
CA ASN A 66 10.47 16.76 -3.29
C ASN A 66 9.05 16.19 -3.16
N PRO A 67 8.89 14.87 -2.97
CA PRO A 67 7.58 14.23 -2.94
C PRO A 67 6.71 14.59 -1.72
N TRP A 68 7.29 15.24 -0.71
CA TRP A 68 6.60 15.58 0.54
C TRP A 68 6.13 17.03 0.59
N THR A 69 6.86 17.95 -0.03
CA THR A 69 6.61 19.39 0.08
C THR A 69 6.63 20.11 -1.28
N GLY A 70 6.91 19.38 -2.36
CA GLY A 70 6.92 19.93 -3.72
C GLY A 70 5.52 20.40 -4.13
N THR A 71 5.47 21.59 -4.74
CA THR A 71 4.24 22.15 -5.29
C THR A 71 4.53 22.91 -6.58
N GLU A 72 3.55 22.92 -7.48
CA GLU A 72 3.56 23.70 -8.71
C GLU A 72 2.34 24.60 -8.77
N GLU A 73 2.52 25.87 -9.20
CA GLU A 73 1.45 26.86 -9.29
C GLU A 73 0.51 26.54 -10.45
N MET A 74 -0.79 26.56 -10.18
CA MET A 74 -1.81 26.45 -11.21
C MET A 74 -2.22 27.85 -11.70
N VAL A 75 -2.66 27.93 -12.95
CA VAL A 75 -3.10 29.18 -13.57
C VAL A 75 -4.62 29.25 -13.58
N LYS A 76 -5.17 30.38 -13.13
CA LYS A 76 -6.62 30.61 -13.13
C LYS A 76 -7.08 31.02 -14.53
N GLY A 77 -7.95 30.20 -15.11
CA GLY A 77 -8.57 30.43 -16.39
C GLY A 77 -9.97 31.08 -16.29
N GLU A 78 -10.67 31.10 -17.41
CA GLU A 78 -12.05 31.57 -17.48
C GLU A 78 -12.99 30.72 -16.62
N GLY A 79 -14.04 31.35 -16.07
CA GLY A 79 -15.01 30.66 -15.22
C GLY A 79 -14.45 30.16 -13.88
N GLY A 80 -13.24 30.63 -13.49
CA GLY A 80 -12.63 30.29 -12.20
C GLY A 80 -12.05 28.85 -12.15
N VAL A 81 -11.81 28.23 -13.30
CA VAL A 81 -11.14 26.95 -13.39
C VAL A 81 -9.63 27.17 -13.36
N TRP A 82 -8.97 26.53 -12.40
CA TRP A 82 -7.52 26.49 -12.31
C TRP A 82 -7.00 25.31 -13.09
N GLU A 83 -5.91 25.50 -13.84
CA GLU A 83 -5.34 24.47 -14.69
C GLU A 83 -3.81 24.46 -14.61
N ILE A 84 -3.23 23.26 -14.70
CA ILE A 84 -1.82 23.03 -14.95
C ILE A 84 -1.64 21.80 -15.84
N THR A 85 -0.73 21.88 -16.80
CA THR A 85 -0.31 20.75 -17.63
C THR A 85 1.16 20.47 -17.41
N ILE A 86 1.48 19.24 -17.06
CA ILE A 86 2.85 18.75 -16.87
C ILE A 86 3.18 17.68 -17.91
N ASP A 87 4.46 17.40 -18.11
CA ASP A 87 4.88 16.19 -18.80
C ASP A 87 4.48 14.96 -17.96
N ALA A 88 3.97 13.92 -18.61
CA ALA A 88 3.61 12.69 -17.91
C ALA A 88 4.87 12.07 -17.27
N PRO A 89 4.86 11.80 -15.95
CA PRO A 89 5.96 11.05 -15.36
C PRO A 89 6.01 9.61 -15.89
N GLU A 90 7.03 8.84 -15.51
CA GLU A 90 7.21 7.45 -15.91
C GLU A 90 5.95 6.60 -15.62
N PRO A 91 5.69 5.52 -16.40
CA PRO A 91 4.55 4.63 -16.18
C PRO A 91 4.50 4.07 -14.76
N GLU A 92 3.51 4.51 -13.98
CA GLU A 92 3.33 4.12 -12.56
C GLU A 92 2.00 4.65 -12.01
N ILE A 93 1.73 4.34 -10.75
CA ILE A 93 0.68 4.97 -9.94
C ILE A 93 1.32 5.99 -9.02
N TYR A 94 0.87 7.22 -9.16
CA TYR A 94 1.26 8.34 -8.31
C TYR A 94 0.10 8.80 -7.45
N THR A 95 0.42 9.59 -6.42
CA THR A 95 -0.58 10.27 -5.61
C THR A 95 -0.42 11.77 -5.69
N TYR A 96 -1.53 12.48 -5.65
CA TYR A 96 -1.56 13.93 -5.69
C TYR A 96 -2.73 14.50 -4.89
N ASN A 97 -2.65 15.78 -4.63
CA ASN A 97 -3.71 16.62 -4.10
C ASN A 97 -3.52 18.06 -4.56
N PHE A 98 -4.55 18.88 -4.42
CA PHE A 98 -4.45 20.31 -4.60
C PHE A 98 -4.19 21.00 -3.26
N ILE A 99 -3.57 22.19 -3.31
CA ILE A 99 -3.43 23.10 -2.18
C ILE A 99 -4.15 24.39 -2.56
N VAL A 100 -5.30 24.62 -1.95
CA VAL A 100 -6.17 25.77 -2.21
C VAL A 100 -6.06 26.73 -1.06
N ASP A 101 -5.48 27.92 -1.29
CA ASP A 101 -5.24 28.95 -0.28
C ASP A 101 -4.56 28.39 1.00
N GLY A 102 -3.63 27.45 0.81
CA GLY A 102 -2.85 26.79 1.89
C GLY A 102 -3.52 25.55 2.49
N VAL A 103 -4.72 25.15 2.06
CA VAL A 103 -5.42 23.96 2.54
C VAL A 103 -5.29 22.81 1.53
N SER A 104 -4.84 21.64 1.99
CA SER A 104 -4.79 20.43 1.16
C SER A 104 -6.19 19.88 0.93
N VAL A 105 -6.56 19.70 -0.33
CA VAL A 105 -7.85 19.16 -0.76
C VAL A 105 -7.66 18.07 -1.81
N ASN A 106 -8.52 17.07 -1.78
CA ASN A 106 -8.57 16.06 -2.83
C ASN A 106 -9.18 16.66 -4.11
N ASP A 107 -8.79 16.10 -5.27
CA ASP A 107 -9.43 16.42 -6.54
C ASP A 107 -10.87 15.89 -6.55
N PRO A 108 -11.89 16.77 -6.57
CA PRO A 108 -13.28 16.35 -6.53
C PRO A 108 -13.75 15.70 -7.85
N LEU A 109 -12.96 15.78 -8.91
CA LEU A 109 -13.27 15.22 -10.23
C LEU A 109 -12.65 13.86 -10.45
N ASN A 110 -11.79 13.40 -9.51
CA ASN A 110 -11.15 12.11 -9.56
C ASN A 110 -11.66 11.19 -8.44
N ASP A 111 -12.44 10.19 -8.81
CA ASP A 111 -12.96 9.16 -7.90
C ASP A 111 -11.93 8.07 -7.55
N LYS A 112 -10.75 8.10 -8.17
CA LYS A 112 -9.66 7.16 -7.88
C LYS A 112 -8.86 7.66 -6.70
N VAL A 113 -9.12 7.07 -5.55
CA VAL A 113 -8.44 7.40 -4.29
C VAL A 113 -7.85 6.16 -3.67
N GLN A 114 -6.76 6.35 -2.94
CA GLN A 114 -6.19 5.32 -2.08
C GLN A 114 -6.12 5.82 -0.63
N ARG A 115 -6.24 4.91 0.31
CA ARG A 115 -6.05 5.19 1.73
C ARG A 115 -4.62 4.87 2.14
N ASP A 116 -3.97 5.83 2.79
CA ASP A 116 -2.66 5.69 3.43
C ASP A 116 -2.80 6.07 4.91
N GLY A 117 -2.93 5.07 5.76
CA GLY A 117 -3.24 5.26 7.18
C GLY A 117 -4.57 5.99 7.37
N THR A 118 -4.52 7.24 7.82
CA THR A 118 -5.70 8.11 8.04
C THR A 118 -5.99 9.08 6.89
N ARG A 119 -5.17 9.07 5.83
CA ARG A 119 -5.28 10.00 4.70
C ARG A 119 -5.88 9.31 3.48
N TYR A 120 -6.65 10.07 2.72
CA TYR A 120 -7.08 9.70 1.38
C TYR A 120 -6.37 10.59 0.38
N LEU A 121 -5.76 9.99 -0.63
CA LEU A 121 -4.99 10.66 -1.67
C LEU A 121 -5.55 10.27 -3.04
N ASN A 122 -5.68 11.23 -3.95
CA ASN A 122 -6.06 10.92 -5.31
C ASN A 122 -4.94 10.17 -6.03
N MET A 123 -5.33 9.27 -6.92
CA MET A 123 -4.42 8.45 -7.72
C MET A 123 -4.31 9.02 -9.13
N LEU A 124 -3.08 9.11 -9.62
CA LEU A 124 -2.77 9.33 -11.02
C LEU A 124 -2.17 8.06 -11.60
N PHE A 125 -2.83 7.50 -12.61
CA PHE A 125 -2.34 6.36 -13.36
C PHE A 125 -1.64 6.82 -14.63
N ILE A 126 -0.37 6.50 -14.78
CA ILE A 126 0.38 6.67 -16.03
C ILE A 126 0.56 5.28 -16.67
N PRO A 127 -0.07 5.03 -17.83
CA PRO A 127 -0.01 3.73 -18.49
C PRO A 127 1.36 3.46 -19.13
N GLY A 128 1.75 2.19 -19.14
CA GLY A 128 2.96 1.69 -19.81
C GLY A 128 3.37 0.32 -19.29
N GLU A 129 4.45 -0.23 -19.80
CA GLU A 129 4.90 -1.59 -19.50
C GLU A 129 5.06 -1.85 -17.99
N ARG A 130 5.66 -0.92 -17.27
CA ARG A 130 5.88 -1.06 -15.82
C ARG A 130 4.57 -1.16 -15.01
N SER A 131 3.52 -0.44 -15.44
CA SER A 131 2.25 -0.33 -14.73
C SER A 131 1.15 -1.24 -15.28
N GLU A 132 1.41 -2.02 -16.32
CA GLU A 132 0.38 -2.80 -17.03
C GLU A 132 -0.38 -3.78 -16.12
N ASN A 133 0.29 -4.36 -15.13
CA ASN A 133 -0.33 -5.29 -14.19
C ASN A 133 -1.04 -4.60 -13.02
N TYR A 134 -1.06 -3.26 -12.96
CA TYR A 134 -1.75 -2.51 -11.91
C TYR A 134 -3.21 -2.19 -12.26
N TYR A 135 -3.61 -2.42 -13.50
CA TYR A 135 -4.99 -2.30 -13.97
C TYR A 135 -5.81 -3.55 -13.64
N GLU A 136 -7.13 -3.44 -13.78
CA GLU A 136 -8.01 -4.59 -13.62
C GLU A 136 -7.74 -5.63 -14.71
N ALA A 137 -7.56 -6.89 -14.32
CA ALA A 137 -7.49 -8.04 -15.23
C ALA A 137 -8.88 -8.40 -15.77
N THR A 138 -8.99 -9.39 -16.64
CA THR A 138 -10.30 -9.90 -17.08
C THR A 138 -10.82 -11.02 -16.18
N GLN A 139 -9.92 -11.69 -15.45
CA GLN A 139 -10.23 -12.72 -14.47
C GLN A 139 -9.88 -12.20 -13.07
N HIS A 140 -10.86 -12.12 -12.20
CA HIS A 140 -10.69 -11.53 -10.88
C HIS A 140 -10.74 -12.61 -9.79
N GLY A 141 -9.78 -12.52 -8.85
CA GLY A 141 -9.87 -13.18 -7.57
C GLY A 141 -10.88 -12.49 -6.65
N SER A 142 -10.99 -13.00 -5.44
CA SER A 142 -11.85 -12.42 -4.41
C SER A 142 -11.03 -11.89 -3.25
N VAL A 143 -11.38 -10.70 -2.76
CA VAL A 143 -10.78 -10.09 -1.57
C VAL A 143 -11.82 -10.09 -0.46
N THR A 144 -11.49 -10.67 0.70
CA THR A 144 -12.39 -10.79 1.84
C THR A 144 -11.71 -10.35 3.13
N TYR A 145 -12.49 -9.78 4.04
CA TYR A 145 -12.05 -9.52 5.41
C TYR A 145 -12.36 -10.73 6.29
N ARG A 146 -11.37 -11.19 7.06
CA ARG A 146 -11.53 -12.29 8.01
C ARG A 146 -11.15 -11.84 9.40
N TRP A 147 -12.03 -12.12 10.35
CA TRP A 147 -11.75 -11.92 11.76
C TRP A 147 -11.23 -13.21 12.37
N TYR A 148 -10.28 -13.10 13.24
CA TYR A 148 -9.72 -14.20 14.02
C TYR A 148 -9.41 -13.76 15.44
N ASP A 149 -9.50 -14.67 16.38
CA ASP A 149 -9.08 -14.43 17.75
C ASP A 149 -7.57 -14.62 17.87
N SER A 150 -6.91 -13.69 18.54
CA SER A 150 -5.48 -13.73 18.82
C SER A 150 -5.24 -13.79 20.34
N PRO A 151 -5.19 -14.99 20.92
CA PRO A 151 -4.87 -15.16 22.34
C PRO A 151 -3.53 -14.55 22.75
N SER A 152 -2.52 -14.64 21.89
CA SER A 152 -1.19 -14.04 22.13
C SER A 152 -1.26 -12.52 22.28
N LEU A 153 -2.20 -11.86 21.62
CA LEU A 153 -2.38 -10.41 21.67
C LEU A 153 -3.58 -9.99 22.53
N GLY A 154 -4.40 -10.96 22.99
CA GLY A 154 -5.57 -10.74 23.84
C GLY A 154 -6.74 -10.01 23.16
N ILE A 155 -6.80 -10.00 21.83
CA ILE A 155 -7.82 -9.29 21.06
C ILE A 155 -8.23 -10.07 19.80
N SER A 156 -9.49 -9.88 19.38
CA SER A 156 -9.93 -10.30 18.06
C SER A 156 -9.43 -9.30 17.01
N ARG A 157 -8.94 -9.81 15.89
CA ARG A 157 -8.24 -9.02 14.86
C ARG A 157 -8.73 -9.35 13.46
N ARG A 158 -8.59 -8.39 12.56
CA ARG A 158 -8.95 -8.52 11.15
C ARG A 158 -7.71 -8.72 10.29
N MET A 159 -7.84 -9.49 9.23
CA MET A 159 -6.91 -9.61 8.14
C MET A 159 -7.65 -9.56 6.81
N THR A 160 -6.96 -9.19 5.75
CA THR A 160 -7.44 -9.27 4.37
C THR A 160 -6.92 -10.55 3.74
N VAL A 161 -7.79 -11.29 3.05
CA VAL A 161 -7.44 -12.53 2.35
C VAL A 161 -7.88 -12.43 0.89
N TYR A 162 -6.93 -12.63 -0.02
CA TYR A 162 -7.19 -12.79 -1.45
C TYR A 162 -7.21 -14.29 -1.80
N THR A 163 -8.20 -14.70 -2.58
CA THR A 163 -8.27 -16.03 -3.21
C THR A 163 -8.28 -15.87 -4.73
N PRO A 164 -7.52 -16.70 -5.48
CA PRO A 164 -7.36 -16.51 -6.92
C PRO A 164 -8.64 -16.83 -7.69
N TYR A 165 -8.75 -16.28 -8.91
CA TYR A 165 -9.85 -16.63 -9.82
C TYR A 165 -10.04 -18.14 -9.92
N GLY A 166 -11.28 -18.58 -9.87
CA GLY A 166 -11.66 -20.00 -9.93
C GLY A 166 -11.49 -20.76 -8.62
N TYR A 167 -11.09 -20.12 -7.52
CA TYR A 167 -10.99 -20.77 -6.21
C TYR A 167 -12.31 -21.48 -5.85
N GLU A 168 -13.45 -20.81 -5.91
CA GLU A 168 -14.76 -21.40 -5.56
C GLU A 168 -15.22 -22.51 -6.52
N LYS A 169 -14.75 -22.46 -7.77
CA LYS A 169 -15.14 -23.41 -8.81
C LYS A 169 -14.46 -24.77 -8.69
N ASN A 170 -13.36 -24.87 -7.94
CA ASN A 170 -12.59 -26.11 -7.79
C ASN A 170 -12.42 -26.48 -6.31
N PRO A 171 -13.43 -27.13 -5.69
CA PRO A 171 -13.43 -27.44 -4.26
C PRO A 171 -12.38 -28.47 -3.83
N LYS A 172 -11.76 -29.19 -4.77
CA LYS A 172 -10.72 -30.19 -4.47
C LYS A 172 -9.29 -29.64 -4.60
N ALA A 173 -9.12 -28.50 -5.28
CA ALA A 173 -7.81 -27.90 -5.44
C ALA A 173 -7.28 -27.33 -4.11
N LYS A 174 -5.99 -27.51 -3.89
CA LYS A 174 -5.25 -26.87 -2.81
C LYS A 174 -4.31 -25.81 -3.37
N TYR A 175 -4.16 -24.73 -2.66
CA TYR A 175 -3.40 -23.56 -3.10
C TYR A 175 -2.25 -23.28 -2.13
N PRO A 176 -1.08 -22.88 -2.62
CA PRO A 176 -0.04 -22.34 -1.78
C PRO A 176 -0.45 -20.97 -1.22
N VAL A 177 0.20 -20.52 -0.16
CA VAL A 177 -0.16 -19.31 0.57
C VAL A 177 1.02 -18.35 0.64
N LEU A 178 0.81 -17.11 0.21
CA LEU A 178 1.71 -15.99 0.45
C LEU A 178 1.20 -15.17 1.64
N TYR A 179 1.98 -15.05 2.70
CA TYR A 179 1.76 -14.11 3.79
C TYR A 179 2.48 -12.81 3.44
N LEU A 180 1.70 -11.74 3.15
CA LEU A 180 2.17 -10.47 2.59
C LEU A 180 1.98 -9.35 3.61
N LEU A 181 3.08 -8.89 4.21
CA LEU A 181 3.10 -8.03 5.38
C LEU A 181 3.34 -6.57 5.03
N HIS A 182 2.55 -5.66 5.61
CA HIS A 182 2.68 -4.21 5.40
C HIS A 182 3.77 -3.58 6.27
N GLY A 183 4.12 -2.33 5.97
CA GLY A 183 5.09 -1.52 6.70
C GLY A 183 4.50 -0.69 7.84
N GLY A 184 5.34 0.05 8.54
CA GLY A 184 4.91 0.97 9.58
C GLY A 184 3.89 1.99 9.07
N GLY A 185 2.89 2.32 9.88
CA GLY A 185 1.79 3.21 9.52
C GLY A 185 0.69 2.59 8.64
N GLY A 186 0.92 1.39 8.08
CA GLY A 186 -0.08 0.64 7.34
C GLY A 186 -0.95 -0.26 8.23
N ASP A 187 -1.81 -1.02 7.59
CA ASP A 187 -2.71 -2.00 8.19
C ASP A 187 -3.04 -3.12 7.18
N GLU A 188 -3.98 -3.99 7.48
CA GLU A 188 -4.36 -5.13 6.64
C GLU A 188 -4.93 -4.76 5.26
N GLU A 189 -5.22 -3.48 5.01
CA GLU A 189 -5.69 -2.99 3.71
C GLU A 189 -4.59 -2.35 2.86
N ALA A 190 -3.39 -2.12 3.41
CA ALA A 190 -2.34 -1.38 2.74
C ALA A 190 -1.93 -2.00 1.39
N TRP A 191 -1.76 -3.31 1.32
CA TRP A 191 -1.39 -4.00 0.10
C TRP A 191 -2.50 -4.00 -0.97
N THR A 192 -3.77 -4.01 -0.57
CA THR A 192 -4.89 -3.91 -1.52
C THR A 192 -5.15 -2.48 -1.96
N SER A 193 -4.99 -1.50 -1.06
CA SER A 193 -5.19 -0.09 -1.35
C SER A 193 -4.01 0.50 -2.15
N MET A 194 -2.83 0.57 -1.54
CA MET A 194 -1.65 1.21 -2.13
C MET A 194 -0.83 0.25 -2.99
N GLY A 195 -0.79 -1.04 -2.62
CA GLY A 195 0.01 -2.06 -3.28
C GLY A 195 -0.59 -2.67 -4.54
N ARG A 196 -1.90 -2.49 -4.79
CA ARG A 196 -2.60 -3.11 -5.93
C ARG A 196 -2.42 -4.64 -5.99
N ALA A 197 -2.27 -5.29 -4.84
CA ALA A 197 -1.88 -6.70 -4.79
C ALA A 197 -2.86 -7.62 -5.51
N ALA A 198 -4.17 -7.38 -5.41
CA ALA A 198 -5.17 -8.19 -6.12
C ALA A 198 -4.99 -8.07 -7.64
N GLN A 199 -4.87 -6.84 -8.17
CA GLN A 199 -4.72 -6.58 -9.60
C GLN A 199 -3.43 -7.17 -10.15
N ILE A 200 -2.31 -7.00 -9.43
CA ILE A 200 -1.01 -7.57 -9.83
C ILE A 200 -1.11 -9.09 -9.93
N LEU A 201 -1.69 -9.73 -8.91
CA LEU A 201 -1.81 -11.19 -8.87
C LEU A 201 -2.79 -11.71 -9.92
N ASP A 202 -3.93 -11.06 -10.11
CA ASP A 202 -4.91 -11.43 -11.14
C ASP A 202 -4.26 -11.41 -12.53
N ASN A 203 -3.55 -10.32 -12.87
CA ASN A 203 -2.84 -10.21 -14.15
C ASN A 203 -1.74 -11.26 -14.31
N LEU A 204 -0.91 -11.47 -13.28
CA LEU A 204 0.16 -12.46 -13.35
C LEU A 204 -0.36 -13.88 -13.47
N ILE A 205 -1.46 -14.21 -12.78
CA ILE A 205 -2.09 -15.53 -12.84
C ILE A 205 -2.77 -15.73 -14.20
N GLU A 206 -3.50 -14.74 -14.69
CA GLU A 206 -4.15 -14.78 -16.00
C GLU A 206 -3.14 -14.95 -17.16
N LYS A 207 -2.00 -14.25 -17.08
CA LYS A 207 -0.87 -14.37 -18.02
C LYS A 207 -0.08 -15.69 -17.85
N GLY A 208 -0.38 -16.51 -16.84
CA GLY A 208 0.36 -17.75 -16.53
C GLY A 208 1.76 -17.52 -15.98
N LEU A 209 2.08 -16.30 -15.56
CA LEU A 209 3.39 -15.90 -15.02
C LEU A 209 3.55 -16.27 -13.55
N ALA A 210 2.47 -16.25 -12.78
CA ALA A 210 2.44 -16.68 -11.38
C ALA A 210 1.52 -17.89 -11.17
N LYS A 211 1.84 -18.73 -10.18
CA LYS A 211 0.94 -19.80 -9.75
C LYS A 211 -0.27 -19.23 -9.04
N PRO A 212 -1.50 -19.76 -9.27
CA PRO A 212 -2.64 -19.42 -8.43
C PRO A 212 -2.32 -19.67 -6.96
N MET A 213 -2.48 -18.64 -6.12
CA MET A 213 -2.14 -18.70 -4.70
C MET A 213 -3.16 -17.92 -3.87
N ILE A 214 -3.32 -18.31 -2.61
CA ILE A 214 -4.01 -17.51 -1.59
C ILE A 214 -3.01 -16.47 -1.07
N VAL A 215 -3.46 -15.24 -0.81
CA VAL A 215 -2.61 -14.23 -0.16
C VAL A 215 -3.27 -13.74 1.10
N VAL A 216 -2.54 -13.79 2.19
CA VAL A 216 -2.97 -13.37 3.52
C VAL A 216 -2.24 -12.09 3.88
N MET A 217 -2.97 -11.03 4.10
CA MET A 217 -2.47 -9.70 4.44
C MET A 217 -2.98 -9.33 5.84
N PRO A 218 -2.27 -9.73 6.90
CA PRO A 218 -2.68 -9.43 8.27
C PRO A 218 -2.25 -8.03 8.69
N ASN A 219 -2.89 -7.49 9.73
CA ASN A 219 -2.43 -6.26 10.37
C ASN A 219 -1.19 -6.56 11.24
N GLY A 220 -0.06 -5.95 10.90
CA GLY A 220 1.22 -6.14 11.59
C GLY A 220 1.37 -5.33 12.89
N ASN A 221 0.42 -4.43 13.20
CA ASN A 221 0.45 -3.63 14.44
C ASN A 221 -0.20 -4.44 15.57
N PRO A 222 0.54 -4.89 16.58
CA PRO A 222 0.02 -5.83 17.57
C PRO A 222 -1.11 -5.28 18.44
N ASN A 223 -1.23 -3.98 18.53
CA ASN A 223 -2.23 -3.28 19.35
C ASN A 223 -3.47 -2.83 18.57
N GLN A 224 -3.55 -3.13 17.27
CA GLN A 224 -4.70 -2.79 16.43
C GLN A 224 -5.57 -4.01 16.17
N ARG A 225 -6.89 -3.83 16.22
CA ARG A 225 -7.88 -4.85 15.86
C ARG A 225 -8.08 -4.93 14.34
N ALA A 226 -8.16 -3.78 13.70
CA ALA A 226 -8.36 -3.62 12.26
C ALA A 226 -7.82 -2.25 11.80
N ALA A 227 -7.83 -2.01 10.49
CA ALA A 227 -7.68 -0.69 9.91
C ALA A 227 -8.64 0.31 10.57
N ASN A 228 -8.29 1.59 10.54
CA ASN A 228 -9.08 2.63 11.20
C ASN A 228 -10.56 2.55 10.82
N THR A 229 -11.38 2.30 11.84
CA THR A 229 -12.84 2.25 11.71
C THR A 229 -13.47 2.68 13.04
N LEU A 230 -14.70 3.13 12.97
CA LEU A 230 -15.44 3.61 14.12
C LEU A 230 -15.72 2.45 15.11
N GLY A 231 -15.48 2.69 16.41
CA GLY A 231 -15.76 1.73 17.48
C GLY A 231 -14.72 0.62 17.67
N LEU A 232 -13.58 0.68 16.99
CA LEU A 232 -12.47 -0.26 17.18
C LEU A 232 -11.22 0.48 17.67
N GLU A 233 -11.15 0.74 18.95
CA GLU A 233 -10.03 1.42 19.56
C GLU A 233 -8.79 0.52 19.59
N THR A 234 -7.61 1.14 19.54
CA THR A 234 -6.34 0.46 19.77
C THR A 234 -6.19 0.07 21.22
N VAL A 235 -5.53 -1.06 21.48
CA VAL A 235 -5.18 -1.48 22.83
C VAL A 235 -3.91 -0.77 23.27
N GLU A 236 -3.86 -0.30 24.50
CA GLU A 236 -2.64 0.25 25.07
C GLU A 236 -1.53 -0.82 25.11
N MET A 237 -0.34 -0.44 24.66
CA MET A 237 0.80 -1.32 24.58
C MET A 237 2.04 -0.62 25.17
N ASP A 238 2.55 -1.16 26.25
CA ASP A 238 3.88 -0.80 26.72
C ASP A 238 4.93 -1.55 25.89
N ARG A 239 5.67 -0.82 25.08
CA ARG A 239 6.71 -1.40 24.20
C ARG A 239 7.89 -2.01 24.99
N ASN A 240 8.04 -1.66 26.28
CA ASN A 240 9.07 -2.21 27.15
C ASN A 240 8.62 -3.50 27.84
N ASP A 241 7.33 -3.84 27.81
CA ASP A 241 6.83 -5.09 28.37
C ASP A 241 7.27 -6.27 27.47
N PRO A 242 8.06 -7.22 28.01
CA PRO A 242 8.55 -8.38 27.26
C PRO A 242 7.47 -9.22 26.58
N LYS A 243 6.21 -9.15 27.04
CA LYS A 243 5.09 -9.86 26.40
C LYS A 243 4.85 -9.41 24.96
N TRP A 244 5.20 -8.17 24.61
CA TRP A 244 5.03 -7.64 23.26
C TRP A 244 6.20 -7.96 22.34
N GLN A 245 7.32 -8.44 22.88
CA GLN A 245 8.45 -8.87 22.07
C GLN A 245 8.04 -10.05 21.18
N ASN A 246 8.17 -9.86 19.87
CA ASN A 246 7.76 -10.84 18.86
C ASN A 246 6.27 -11.27 18.94
N ALA A 247 5.42 -10.56 19.69
CA ALA A 247 4.03 -10.94 19.91
C ALA A 247 3.27 -11.11 18.59
N TYR A 248 3.44 -10.17 17.64
CA TYR A 248 2.84 -10.29 16.31
C TYR A 248 3.39 -11.50 15.52
N VAL A 249 4.70 -11.71 15.53
CA VAL A 249 5.33 -12.86 14.84
C VAL A 249 4.84 -14.19 15.42
N ASN A 250 4.67 -14.25 16.74
CA ASN A 250 4.08 -15.40 17.41
C ASN A 250 2.63 -15.62 16.98
N SER A 251 1.82 -14.54 16.92
CA SER A 251 0.44 -14.60 16.44
C SER A 251 0.39 -15.04 14.96
N LEU A 252 1.29 -14.54 14.11
CA LEU A 252 1.37 -14.94 12.70
C LEU A 252 1.57 -16.45 12.56
N VAL A 253 2.55 -17.00 13.27
CA VAL A 253 2.93 -18.41 13.10
C VAL A 253 2.01 -19.36 13.85
N LYS A 254 1.59 -19.01 15.07
CA LYS A 254 0.84 -19.92 15.96
C LYS A 254 -0.68 -19.79 15.84
N GLU A 255 -1.18 -18.71 15.27
CA GLU A 255 -2.62 -18.40 15.22
C GLU A 255 -3.09 -18.20 13.77
N ILE A 256 -2.49 -17.26 13.02
CA ILE A 256 -2.93 -16.94 11.66
C ILE A 256 -2.70 -18.12 10.71
N ILE A 257 -1.52 -18.72 10.69
CA ILE A 257 -1.22 -19.87 9.83
C ILE A 257 -2.19 -21.03 10.09
N PRO A 258 -2.38 -21.53 11.33
CA PRO A 258 -3.35 -22.58 11.61
C PRO A 258 -4.79 -22.20 11.26
N PHE A 259 -5.20 -20.93 11.49
CA PHE A 259 -6.51 -20.44 11.09
C PHE A 259 -6.70 -20.55 9.58
N ILE A 260 -5.74 -20.07 8.79
CA ILE A 260 -5.79 -20.12 7.33
C ILE A 260 -5.79 -21.56 6.81
N ASP A 261 -4.97 -22.42 7.37
CA ASP A 261 -4.92 -23.83 6.97
C ASP A 261 -6.23 -24.59 7.29
N LYS A 262 -6.97 -24.15 8.31
CA LYS A 262 -8.29 -24.70 8.67
C LYS A 262 -9.40 -24.16 7.77
N GLU A 263 -9.40 -22.86 7.50
CA GLU A 263 -10.52 -22.17 6.83
C GLU A 263 -10.41 -22.20 5.30
N TYR A 264 -9.21 -22.42 4.76
CA TYR A 264 -8.94 -22.38 3.33
C TYR A 264 -8.29 -23.67 2.84
N ARG A 265 -8.41 -23.95 1.56
CA ARG A 265 -7.79 -25.12 0.92
C ARG A 265 -6.32 -24.87 0.63
N THR A 266 -5.49 -25.01 1.63
CA THR A 266 -4.06 -24.72 1.57
C THR A 266 -3.21 -25.95 1.29
N VAL A 267 -2.02 -25.73 0.74
CA VAL A 267 -0.89 -26.67 0.78
C VAL A 267 -0.18 -26.46 2.12
N ALA A 268 -0.69 -27.09 3.19
CA ALA A 268 -0.32 -26.85 4.59
C ALA A 268 1.06 -27.44 4.96
N LYS A 269 2.13 -27.03 4.25
CA LYS A 269 3.52 -27.38 4.50
C LYS A 269 4.45 -26.25 4.08
N ALA A 270 5.72 -26.27 4.52
CA ALA A 270 6.70 -25.22 4.21
C ALA A 270 6.77 -24.88 2.71
N ASP A 271 6.81 -25.90 1.84
CA ASP A 271 6.85 -25.73 0.38
C ASP A 271 5.61 -25.05 -0.21
N GLY A 272 4.52 -25.02 0.52
CA GLY A 272 3.30 -24.30 0.16
C GLY A 272 3.18 -22.94 0.83
N ARG A 273 4.22 -22.46 1.53
CA ARG A 273 4.17 -21.17 2.24
C ARG A 273 5.28 -20.25 1.82
N ALA A 274 4.90 -19.02 1.47
CA ALA A 274 5.79 -17.89 1.25
C ALA A 274 5.50 -16.80 2.29
N ILE A 275 6.52 -16.05 2.66
CA ILE A 275 6.41 -14.85 3.48
C ILE A 275 7.15 -13.71 2.79
N ALA A 276 6.49 -12.58 2.65
CA ALA A 276 7.07 -11.35 2.14
C ALA A 276 6.55 -10.17 2.95
N GLY A 277 7.35 -9.13 3.09
CA GLY A 277 6.88 -7.93 3.78
C GLY A 277 7.79 -6.75 3.56
N LEU A 278 7.21 -5.56 3.57
CA LEU A 278 7.92 -4.30 3.36
C LEU A 278 8.24 -3.61 4.70
N SER A 279 9.42 -3.00 4.82
CA SER A 279 9.80 -2.18 5.98
C SER A 279 9.60 -2.93 7.31
N MET A 280 8.70 -2.50 8.19
CA MET A 280 8.31 -3.23 9.39
C MET A 280 7.90 -4.67 9.08
N GLY A 281 7.13 -4.92 8.02
CA GLY A 281 6.75 -6.25 7.56
C GLY A 281 7.95 -7.07 7.06
N GLY A 282 8.98 -6.42 6.52
CA GLY A 282 10.27 -7.04 6.21
C GLY A 282 10.98 -7.51 7.48
N GLY A 283 10.98 -6.69 8.53
CA GLY A 283 11.46 -7.07 9.86
C GLY A 283 10.67 -8.25 10.46
N HIS A 284 9.34 -8.26 10.29
CA HIS A 284 8.53 -9.41 10.68
C HIS A 284 8.85 -10.67 9.85
N THR A 285 9.15 -10.49 8.56
CA THR A 285 9.57 -11.60 7.67
C THR A 285 10.88 -12.24 8.16
N THR A 286 11.91 -11.43 8.42
CA THR A 286 13.19 -11.93 8.96
C THR A 286 13.03 -12.55 10.34
N SER A 287 12.30 -11.89 11.24
CA SER A 287 12.05 -12.41 12.60
C SER A 287 11.27 -13.73 12.58
N ALA A 288 10.23 -13.85 11.72
CA ALA A 288 9.45 -15.08 11.63
C ALA A 288 10.28 -16.26 11.12
N THR A 289 11.17 -16.03 10.17
CA THR A 289 12.02 -17.09 9.60
C THR A 289 13.17 -17.50 10.53
N ILE A 290 13.68 -16.56 11.32
CA ILE A 290 14.69 -16.82 12.37
C ILE A 290 14.08 -17.59 13.55
N LEU A 291 12.94 -17.14 14.06
CA LEU A 291 12.31 -17.76 15.25
C LEU A 291 11.62 -19.08 14.94
N TYR A 292 11.17 -19.28 13.70
CA TYR A 292 10.43 -20.45 13.26
C TYR A 292 10.99 -21.00 11.95
N PRO A 293 12.28 -21.44 11.93
CA PRO A 293 12.91 -21.95 10.73
C PRO A 293 12.16 -23.19 10.20
N GLY A 294 12.01 -23.27 8.87
CA GLY A 294 11.27 -24.34 8.21
C GLY A 294 9.75 -24.15 8.14
N THR A 295 9.22 -23.02 8.59
CA THR A 295 7.80 -22.68 8.41
C THR A 295 7.50 -22.23 6.98
N PHE A 296 8.42 -21.50 6.36
CA PHE A 296 8.31 -20.93 5.02
C PHE A 296 9.47 -21.37 4.15
N SER A 297 9.19 -21.83 2.91
CA SER A 297 10.24 -22.16 1.94
C SER A 297 10.57 -20.99 1.00
N TYR A 298 9.77 -19.94 0.96
CA TYR A 298 9.97 -18.73 0.15
C TYR A 298 9.99 -17.51 1.07
N ILE A 299 11.09 -16.77 1.07
CA ILE A 299 11.39 -15.72 2.05
C ILE A 299 11.76 -14.45 1.28
N CYS A 300 10.94 -13.39 1.39
CA CYS A 300 11.10 -12.19 0.60
C CYS A 300 11.03 -10.92 1.47
N PRO A 301 12.09 -10.54 2.23
CA PRO A 301 12.14 -9.26 2.93
C PRO A 301 12.34 -8.11 1.93
N LEU A 302 11.52 -7.06 2.06
CA LEU A 302 11.47 -5.92 1.15
C LEU A 302 11.76 -4.63 1.92
N SER A 303 12.69 -3.80 1.42
CA SER A 303 13.06 -2.52 2.05
C SER A 303 13.24 -2.67 3.57
N CYS A 304 13.97 -3.71 3.95
CA CYS A 304 14.22 -4.06 5.34
C CYS A 304 15.67 -4.44 5.51
N GLY A 305 16.34 -3.71 6.38
CA GLY A 305 17.68 -4.05 6.81
C GLY A 305 17.68 -5.03 7.98
N ILE A 306 18.79 -5.71 8.14
CA ILE A 306 19.12 -6.43 9.37
C ILE A 306 20.27 -5.71 10.07
N ARG A 307 20.29 -5.79 11.40
CA ARG A 307 21.41 -5.26 12.18
C ARG A 307 22.39 -6.38 12.48
N GLU A 308 23.65 -6.09 12.41
CA GLU A 308 24.69 -7.03 12.86
C GLU A 308 24.51 -7.38 14.34
N SER A 309 24.68 -8.64 14.66
CA SER A 309 24.75 -9.14 16.02
C SER A 309 25.62 -10.41 16.06
N GLU A 310 26.18 -10.72 17.22
CA GLU A 310 26.99 -11.93 17.41
C GLU A 310 26.23 -13.22 17.11
N GLU A 311 24.88 -13.20 17.18
CA GLU A 311 24.03 -14.36 16.96
C GLU A 311 23.51 -14.49 15.52
N LEU A 312 23.70 -13.47 14.69
CA LEU A 312 23.06 -13.38 13.37
C LEU A 312 23.39 -14.58 12.48
N ASP A 313 24.67 -14.94 12.39
CA ASP A 313 25.10 -16.08 11.57
C ASP A 313 24.49 -17.40 12.04
N ASN A 314 24.42 -17.63 13.36
CA ASN A 314 23.80 -18.83 13.91
C ASN A 314 22.29 -18.88 13.61
N GLN A 315 21.62 -17.73 13.65
CA GLN A 315 20.20 -17.60 13.31
C GLN A 315 19.96 -17.91 11.82
N LEU A 316 20.78 -17.36 10.92
CA LEU A 316 20.72 -17.63 9.48
C LEU A 316 21.05 -19.09 9.15
N LEU A 317 22.05 -19.68 9.81
CA LEU A 317 22.36 -21.12 9.70
C LEU A 317 21.18 -22.00 10.13
N GLY A 318 20.36 -21.56 11.08
CA GLY A 318 19.11 -22.23 11.43
C GLY A 318 18.14 -22.32 10.24
N ILE A 319 17.99 -21.22 9.49
CA ILE A 319 17.18 -21.19 8.26
C ILE A 319 17.79 -22.12 7.19
N LYS A 320 19.12 -22.04 6.97
CA LYS A 320 19.84 -22.91 6.03
C LYS A 320 19.63 -24.39 6.34
N LYS A 321 19.76 -24.76 7.60
CA LYS A 321 19.56 -26.14 8.06
C LYS A 321 18.14 -26.64 7.86
N ALA A 322 17.15 -25.81 8.10
CA ALA A 322 15.73 -26.12 7.89
C ALA A 322 15.38 -26.26 6.40
N GLY A 323 16.14 -25.60 5.52
CA GLY A 323 15.94 -25.57 4.08
C GLY A 323 14.93 -24.51 3.63
N TYR A 324 15.18 -23.94 2.46
CA TYR A 324 14.29 -22.99 1.77
C TYR A 324 14.49 -23.11 0.26
N LYS A 325 13.55 -22.59 -0.53
CA LYS A 325 13.59 -22.63 -2.00
C LYS A 325 13.94 -21.28 -2.62
N LEU A 326 13.57 -20.20 -1.95
CA LEU A 326 13.85 -18.85 -2.41
C LEU A 326 14.14 -17.95 -1.20
N TYR A 327 15.24 -17.21 -1.29
CA TYR A 327 15.49 -16.05 -0.44
C TYR A 327 15.72 -14.86 -1.36
N TRP A 328 14.77 -13.90 -1.38
CA TRP A 328 14.77 -12.79 -2.32
C TRP A 328 14.64 -11.47 -1.58
N ILE A 329 15.67 -10.64 -1.65
CA ILE A 329 15.74 -9.34 -0.98
C ILE A 329 15.46 -8.26 -2.01
N GLY A 330 14.46 -7.40 -1.75
CA GLY A 330 14.17 -6.24 -2.58
C GLY A 330 14.46 -4.94 -1.85
N VAL A 331 15.26 -4.04 -2.44
CA VAL A 331 15.57 -2.74 -1.84
C VAL A 331 15.84 -1.68 -2.90
N GLY A 332 15.41 -0.44 -2.67
CA GLY A 332 15.76 0.70 -3.50
C GLY A 332 17.17 1.21 -3.20
N LYS A 333 17.93 1.61 -4.21
CA LYS A 333 19.30 2.17 -4.00
C LYS A 333 19.28 3.51 -3.25
N GLU A 334 18.15 4.23 -3.30
CA GLU A 334 17.94 5.50 -2.61
C GLU A 334 17.16 5.33 -1.28
N ASP A 335 16.91 4.09 -0.88
CA ASP A 335 16.26 3.77 0.39
C ASP A 335 17.23 3.94 1.56
N ASN A 336 17.38 5.17 2.04
CA ASN A 336 18.28 5.52 3.13
C ASN A 336 17.93 4.80 4.46
N MET A 337 16.73 4.23 4.57
CA MET A 337 16.32 3.51 5.79
C MET A 337 16.75 2.04 5.77
N ALA A 338 16.79 1.40 4.59
CA ALA A 338 16.92 -0.04 4.48
C ALA A 338 18.11 -0.51 3.61
N TYR A 339 18.65 0.34 2.75
CA TYR A 339 19.64 -0.09 1.77
C TYR A 339 20.88 -0.72 2.45
N GLN A 340 21.50 -0.01 3.40
CA GLN A 340 22.71 -0.51 4.08
C GLN A 340 22.45 -1.81 4.84
N GLY A 341 21.33 -1.91 5.56
CA GLY A 341 20.98 -3.12 6.28
C GLY A 341 20.63 -4.29 5.35
N SER A 342 20.13 -4.02 4.13
CA SER A 342 19.93 -5.05 3.11
C SER A 342 21.25 -5.57 2.56
N LEU A 343 22.27 -4.71 2.39
CA LEU A 343 23.63 -5.12 2.02
C LEU A 343 24.31 -5.95 3.12
N VAL A 344 24.06 -5.63 4.39
CA VAL A 344 24.53 -6.45 5.53
C VAL A 344 23.94 -7.85 5.42
N LEU A 345 22.62 -7.98 5.22
CA LEU A 345 21.97 -9.28 5.07
C LEU A 345 22.52 -10.07 3.86
N ASP A 346 22.65 -9.41 2.71
CA ASP A 346 23.23 -10.01 1.49
C ASP A 346 24.63 -10.56 1.74
N LYS A 347 25.48 -9.78 2.42
CA LYS A 347 26.83 -10.19 2.77
C LYS A 347 26.85 -11.45 3.66
N HIS A 348 26.07 -11.46 4.75
CA HIS A 348 25.99 -12.62 5.64
C HIS A 348 25.49 -13.88 4.92
N LEU A 349 24.43 -13.75 4.09
CA LEU A 349 23.93 -14.87 3.29
C LEU A 349 24.98 -15.39 2.31
N THR A 350 25.75 -14.50 1.69
CA THR A 350 26.88 -14.85 0.79
C THR A 350 27.97 -15.58 1.56
N ASP A 351 28.46 -15.03 2.68
CA ASP A 351 29.52 -15.61 3.49
C ASP A 351 29.15 -16.99 4.04
N LEU A 352 27.87 -17.19 4.38
CA LEU A 352 27.33 -18.47 4.84
C LEU A 352 27.00 -19.45 3.69
N GLY A 353 27.22 -19.07 2.43
CA GLY A 353 26.89 -19.89 1.26
C GLY A 353 25.41 -20.25 1.20
N MET A 354 24.55 -19.29 1.49
CA MET A 354 23.09 -19.40 1.40
C MET A 354 22.62 -18.83 0.04
N PRO A 355 22.07 -19.66 -0.87
CA PRO A 355 21.57 -19.15 -2.15
C PRO A 355 20.48 -18.08 -1.97
N HIS A 356 20.68 -16.92 -2.53
CA HIS A 356 19.73 -15.80 -2.44
C HIS A 356 19.85 -14.86 -3.64
N THR A 357 18.96 -13.91 -3.74
CA THR A 357 18.96 -12.82 -4.73
C THR A 357 18.82 -11.50 -3.99
N LEU A 358 19.74 -10.58 -4.24
CA LEU A 358 19.56 -9.16 -3.91
C LEU A 358 19.07 -8.43 -5.17
N TYR A 359 17.85 -7.93 -5.14
CA TYR A 359 17.27 -7.11 -6.20
C TYR A 359 17.30 -5.64 -5.77
N VAL A 360 18.15 -4.85 -6.43
CA VAL A 360 18.26 -3.42 -6.20
C VAL A 360 17.52 -2.68 -7.31
N SER A 361 16.49 -1.95 -6.93
CA SER A 361 15.77 -1.04 -7.84
C SER A 361 16.29 0.39 -7.70
N ASP A 362 15.90 1.23 -8.64
CA ASP A 362 15.95 2.68 -8.44
C ASP A 362 14.96 3.10 -7.34
N ASP A 363 14.90 4.39 -7.02
CA ASP A 363 14.00 4.97 -6.03
C ASP A 363 14.28 4.60 -4.56
N ALA A 364 13.48 5.19 -3.67
CA ALA A 364 13.62 5.18 -2.22
C ALA A 364 12.66 4.19 -1.53
N HIS A 365 12.27 4.49 -0.30
CA HIS A 365 11.34 3.74 0.54
C HIS A 365 9.88 4.03 0.17
N VAL A 366 9.42 3.54 -1.00
CA VAL A 366 8.16 3.97 -1.64
C VAL A 366 7.35 2.82 -2.23
N TRP A 367 6.02 3.01 -2.35
CA TRP A 367 5.10 2.03 -2.91
C TRP A 367 5.38 1.66 -4.36
N LYS A 368 5.98 2.55 -5.15
CA LYS A 368 6.46 2.30 -6.51
C LYS A 368 7.40 1.08 -6.54
N ASN A 369 8.35 1.00 -5.61
CA ASN A 369 9.24 -0.13 -5.46
C ASN A 369 8.52 -1.38 -4.97
N TRP A 370 7.64 -1.27 -3.99
CA TRP A 370 6.97 -2.45 -3.41
C TRP A 370 5.97 -3.10 -4.37
N ARG A 371 5.30 -2.33 -5.22
CA ARG A 371 4.50 -2.87 -6.34
C ARG A 371 5.39 -3.61 -7.35
N LEU A 372 6.52 -3.02 -7.73
CA LEU A 372 7.51 -3.66 -8.60
C LEU A 372 8.01 -4.97 -8.00
N TYR A 373 8.32 -4.99 -6.70
CA TYR A 373 8.80 -6.18 -6.02
C TYR A 373 7.76 -7.29 -6.02
N LEU A 374 6.51 -6.98 -5.66
CA LEU A 374 5.42 -7.96 -5.70
C LEU A 374 5.25 -8.52 -7.12
N ASN A 375 5.22 -7.64 -8.13
CA ASN A 375 5.12 -8.05 -9.53
C ASN A 375 6.29 -8.96 -9.97
N THR A 376 7.47 -8.78 -9.41
CA THR A 376 8.67 -9.55 -9.73
C THR A 376 8.73 -10.87 -8.97
N PHE A 377 8.71 -10.83 -7.63
CA PHE A 377 8.94 -12.05 -6.85
C PHE A 377 7.75 -13.02 -6.89
N ALA A 378 6.51 -12.55 -7.07
CA ALA A 378 5.35 -13.42 -7.17
C ALA A 378 5.47 -14.44 -8.31
N GLN A 379 6.18 -14.08 -9.38
CA GLN A 379 6.47 -14.97 -10.50
C GLN A 379 7.48 -16.08 -10.16
N LEU A 380 8.22 -15.93 -9.08
CA LEU A 380 9.24 -16.91 -8.62
C LEU A 380 8.67 -17.90 -7.59
N LEU A 381 7.52 -17.58 -7.02
CA LEU A 381 6.94 -18.39 -5.94
C LEU A 381 6.35 -19.71 -6.44
N PHE A 382 6.54 -20.77 -5.65
CA PHE A 382 5.87 -22.08 -5.81
C PHE A 382 6.17 -22.81 -7.14
N LYS A 383 7.32 -22.52 -7.74
CA LYS A 383 7.83 -23.22 -8.92
C LYS A 383 8.52 -24.52 -8.59
#